data_925d8a6bf4d0aa8cdea89afd4571a390
#
_entry.id   925d8a6bf4d0aa8cdea89afd4571a390
#
_cell.length_a   1.000
_cell.length_b   1.000
_cell.length_c   1.000
_cell.angle_alpha   90.00
_cell.angle_beta   90.00
_cell.angle_gamma   90.00
#
_symmetry.space_group_name_H-M   'P 1'
#
loop_
_entity.id
_entity.type
_entity.pdbx_description
1 polymer ?
#
loop_
_entity_poly.entity_id
_entity_poly.type
_entity_poly.pdbx_seq_one_letter_code
_entity_poly.pdbx_strand_id
1 'polypeptide(L)'
;IDGAHIQDKKGEEGMRGPHILFLSRSKGIKISGVKLRRASNYAFMSYDIERASFDNLLVEEGWDGIHIRGGKDIRIRNCRFYTGDDAVAGGLWKNMVIENCYMNSSCNGIRLIMPATGLKIVDCEFRGPGKYPHRTSGEQKRRNMLSGILLQPGAWFPAFGEVKDILIS
;
A
#
# COMPACT_ATOMS: atom_id res chain seq x y z
N ILE A 1 -3.35 -1.29 -16.38
CA ILE A 1 -3.37 -2.74 -16.14
C ILE A 1 -4.62 -3.04 -15.33
N ASP A 2 -5.41 -3.99 -15.78
CA ASP A 2 -6.70 -4.34 -15.19
C ASP A 2 -6.73 -5.82 -14.80
N GLY A 3 -6.99 -6.07 -13.52
CA GLY A 3 -7.03 -7.42 -12.95
C GLY A 3 -8.43 -8.10 -12.97
N ALA A 4 -9.40 -7.55 -13.68
CA ALA A 4 -10.78 -8.05 -13.66
C ALA A 4 -10.93 -9.54 -14.00
N HIS A 5 -10.12 -10.03 -14.92
CA HIS A 5 -10.20 -11.41 -15.41
C HIS A 5 -9.44 -12.42 -14.53
N ILE A 6 -8.60 -11.93 -13.63
CA ILE A 6 -7.83 -12.73 -12.69
C ILE A 6 -8.34 -12.61 -11.26
N GLN A 7 -9.45 -11.90 -11.07
CA GLN A 7 -10.01 -11.65 -9.75
C GLN A 7 -10.63 -12.94 -9.18
N ASP A 8 -10.11 -13.40 -8.06
CA ASP A 8 -10.77 -14.44 -7.28
C ASP A 8 -11.96 -13.84 -6.52
N LYS A 9 -13.16 -14.25 -6.89
CA LYS A 9 -14.41 -13.78 -6.26
C LYS A 9 -14.65 -14.38 -4.89
N LYS A 10 -14.02 -15.51 -4.57
CA LYS A 10 -14.17 -16.20 -3.28
C LYS A 10 -13.27 -15.65 -2.18
N GLY A 11 -12.26 -14.97 -2.53
CA GLY A 11 -11.49 -13.94 -1.86
C GLY A 11 -10.76 -14.21 -0.58
N GLU A 12 -10.83 -15.29 0.18
CA GLU A 12 -10.15 -15.24 1.48
C GLU A 12 -9.53 -16.51 2.03
N GLU A 13 -10.08 -17.64 1.77
CA GLU A 13 -9.56 -18.88 2.35
C GLU A 13 -8.41 -19.43 1.51
N GLY A 14 -7.21 -18.89 1.74
CA GLY A 14 -5.96 -19.43 1.25
C GLY A 14 -5.28 -18.67 0.12
N MET A 15 -5.94 -18.25 -0.93
CA MET A 15 -5.32 -17.49 -2.02
C MET A 15 -6.21 -16.36 -2.49
N ARG A 16 -5.78 -15.13 -2.18
CA ARG A 16 -6.45 -13.90 -2.62
C ARG A 16 -6.35 -13.65 -4.12
N GLY A 17 -5.80 -14.58 -4.89
CA GLY A 17 -5.46 -14.39 -6.28
C GLY A 17 -4.10 -13.70 -6.49
N PRO A 18 -3.70 -13.49 -7.75
CA PRO A 18 -2.42 -12.86 -8.07
C PRO A 18 -2.41 -11.35 -7.78
N HIS A 19 -1.21 -10.83 -7.53
CA HIS A 19 -0.95 -9.40 -7.57
C HIS A 19 -0.92 -8.91 -9.02
N ILE A 20 -1.26 -7.63 -9.26
CA ILE A 20 -1.10 -7.08 -10.60
C ILE A 20 0.39 -6.96 -10.96
N LEU A 21 1.19 -6.44 -10.02
CA LEU A 21 2.64 -6.35 -10.14
C LEU A 21 3.29 -6.98 -8.91
N PHE A 22 4.24 -7.85 -9.13
CA PHE A 22 5.04 -8.47 -8.08
C PHE A 22 6.52 -8.37 -8.40
N LEU A 23 7.30 -7.83 -7.47
CA LEU A 23 8.75 -7.69 -7.59
C LEU A 23 9.44 -8.22 -6.34
N SER A 24 10.55 -8.92 -6.55
CA SER A 24 11.39 -9.39 -5.45
C SER A 24 12.86 -9.15 -5.76
N ARG A 25 13.61 -8.73 -4.74
CA ARG A 25 15.06 -8.50 -4.81
C ARG A 25 15.48 -7.68 -6.04
N SER A 26 14.79 -6.57 -6.27
CA SER A 26 14.93 -5.75 -7.47
C SER A 26 15.46 -4.35 -7.14
N LYS A 27 16.20 -3.76 -8.07
CA LYS A 27 16.81 -2.43 -7.88
C LYS A 27 16.59 -1.54 -9.09
N GLY A 28 16.56 -0.21 -8.86
CA GLY A 28 16.48 0.76 -9.94
C GLY A 28 15.12 0.77 -10.65
N ILE A 29 14.03 0.58 -9.89
CA ILE A 29 12.67 0.45 -10.41
C ILE A 29 12.07 1.84 -10.64
N LYS A 30 11.45 2.03 -11.81
CA LYS A 30 10.64 3.21 -12.11
C LYS A 30 9.30 2.78 -12.67
N ILE A 31 8.21 3.14 -11.97
CA ILE A 31 6.83 2.91 -12.41
C ILE A 31 6.13 4.27 -12.42
N SER A 32 5.67 4.71 -13.58
CA SER A 32 5.11 6.04 -13.73
C SER A 32 3.94 6.06 -14.72
N GLY A 33 2.92 6.89 -14.42
CA GLY A 33 1.77 7.11 -15.28
C GLY A 33 0.88 5.88 -15.51
N VAL A 34 0.91 4.92 -14.59
CA VAL A 34 0.18 3.65 -14.72
C VAL A 34 -1.11 3.68 -13.91
N LYS A 35 -2.18 3.18 -14.50
CA LYS A 35 -3.42 2.87 -13.82
C LYS A 35 -3.49 1.37 -13.52
N LEU A 36 -3.62 1.02 -12.23
CA LEU A 36 -3.78 -0.35 -11.71
C LEU A 36 -5.20 -0.49 -11.16
N ARG A 37 -5.96 -1.45 -11.65
CA ARG A 37 -7.37 -1.61 -11.29
C ARG A 37 -7.74 -3.04 -10.96
N ARG A 38 -8.68 -3.20 -10.03
CA ARG A 38 -9.36 -4.47 -9.74
C ARG A 38 -8.39 -5.62 -9.45
N ALA A 39 -7.38 -5.33 -8.64
CA ALA A 39 -6.44 -6.37 -8.21
C ALA A 39 -7.17 -7.44 -7.39
N SER A 40 -6.92 -8.72 -7.68
CA SER A 40 -7.42 -9.82 -6.85
C SER A 40 -6.80 -9.82 -5.46
N ASN A 41 -5.55 -9.43 -5.40
CA ASN A 41 -4.77 -9.24 -4.19
C ASN A 41 -4.28 -7.79 -4.14
N TYR A 42 -3.03 -7.52 -3.80
CA TYR A 42 -2.46 -6.19 -3.84
C TYR A 42 -2.21 -5.73 -5.27
N ALA A 43 -2.41 -4.44 -5.55
CA ALA A 43 -2.10 -3.92 -6.88
C ALA A 43 -0.59 -3.99 -7.16
N PHE A 44 0.22 -3.65 -6.17
CA PHE A 44 1.67 -3.84 -6.20
C PHE A 44 2.12 -4.54 -4.91
N MET A 45 2.92 -5.59 -5.07
CA MET A 45 3.57 -6.30 -3.96
C MET A 45 5.06 -6.41 -4.21
N SER A 46 5.87 -6.19 -3.18
CA SER A 46 7.30 -6.42 -3.29
C SER A 46 7.97 -6.92 -2.01
N TYR A 47 9.08 -7.62 -2.23
CA TYR A 47 10.07 -7.98 -1.21
C TYR A 47 11.44 -7.45 -1.61
N ASP A 48 12.12 -6.78 -0.65
CA ASP A 48 13.52 -6.35 -0.77
C ASP A 48 13.83 -5.57 -2.05
N ILE A 49 13.20 -4.42 -2.22
CA ILE A 49 13.45 -3.52 -3.34
C ILE A 49 14.33 -2.34 -2.93
N GLU A 50 15.15 -1.86 -3.87
CA GLU A 50 16.05 -0.74 -3.62
C GLU A 50 16.01 0.27 -4.78
N ARG A 51 16.08 1.57 -4.46
CA ARG A 51 16.01 2.68 -5.41
C ARG A 51 14.81 2.56 -6.35
N ALA A 52 13.62 2.59 -5.75
CA ALA A 52 12.35 2.51 -6.48
C ALA A 52 11.61 3.85 -6.46
N SER A 53 10.96 4.16 -7.57
CA SER A 53 10.12 5.34 -7.73
C SER A 53 8.76 4.95 -8.32
N PHE A 54 7.71 5.37 -7.63
CA PHE A 54 6.32 5.25 -8.04
C PHE A 54 5.77 6.67 -8.22
N ASP A 55 5.43 7.05 -9.42
CA ASP A 55 5.05 8.43 -9.74
C ASP A 55 3.80 8.48 -10.61
N ASN A 56 2.86 9.35 -10.25
CA ASN A 56 1.63 9.55 -11.00
C ASN A 56 0.86 8.24 -11.27
N LEU A 57 0.68 7.43 -10.21
CA LEU A 57 -0.13 6.22 -10.29
C LEU A 57 -1.57 6.49 -9.90
N LEU A 58 -2.49 5.79 -10.57
CA LEU A 58 -3.88 5.68 -10.14
C LEU A 58 -4.16 4.21 -9.79
N VAL A 59 -4.44 3.96 -8.51
CA VAL A 59 -4.81 2.62 -8.03
C VAL A 59 -6.27 2.61 -7.63
N GLU A 60 -7.05 1.70 -8.21
CA GLU A 60 -8.48 1.61 -7.96
C GLU A 60 -8.91 0.18 -7.64
N GLU A 61 -9.63 0.02 -6.55
CA GLU A 61 -10.22 -1.25 -6.13
C GLU A 61 -9.17 -2.32 -5.76
N GLY A 62 -9.61 -3.42 -5.22
CA GLY A 62 -8.73 -4.50 -4.76
C GLY A 62 -8.46 -4.41 -3.26
N TRP A 63 -7.31 -4.89 -2.85
CA TRP A 63 -6.80 -4.86 -1.49
C TRP A 63 -5.89 -3.64 -1.30
N ASP A 64 -4.62 -3.86 -0.88
CA ASP A 64 -3.67 -2.76 -0.77
C ASP A 64 -3.29 -2.20 -2.14
N GLY A 65 -3.01 -0.91 -2.14
CA GLY A 65 -2.47 -0.25 -3.33
C GLY A 65 -1.01 -0.66 -3.56
N ILE A 66 -0.12 -0.23 -2.69
CA ILE A 66 1.31 -0.56 -2.73
C ILE A 66 1.68 -1.23 -1.41
N HIS A 67 2.13 -2.49 -1.47
CA HIS A 67 2.61 -3.25 -0.32
C HIS A 67 4.10 -3.58 -0.48
N ILE A 68 4.95 -3.03 0.40
CA ILE A 68 6.41 -3.20 0.33
C ILE A 68 6.91 -3.83 1.63
N ARG A 69 7.47 -5.03 1.55
CA ARG A 69 8.18 -5.70 2.63
C ARG A 69 9.68 -5.70 2.36
N GLY A 70 10.40 -4.82 3.05
CA GLY A 70 11.80 -4.55 2.77
C GLY A 70 11.97 -3.56 1.59
N GLY A 71 12.28 -2.31 1.94
CA GLY A 71 12.49 -1.26 0.95
C GLY A 71 13.55 -0.26 1.39
N LYS A 72 14.44 0.11 0.46
CA LYS A 72 15.47 1.13 0.70
C LYS A 72 15.49 2.15 -0.42
N ASP A 73 15.54 3.44 -0.03
CA ASP A 73 15.57 4.56 -0.97
C ASP A 73 14.35 4.54 -1.92
N ILE A 74 13.16 4.56 -1.33
CA ILE A 74 11.88 4.46 -2.04
C ILE A 74 11.19 5.83 -2.08
N ARG A 75 10.61 6.17 -3.23
CA ARG A 75 9.78 7.36 -3.36
C ARG A 75 8.43 7.01 -3.99
N ILE A 76 7.35 7.41 -3.33
CA ILE A 76 5.97 7.31 -3.83
C ILE A 76 5.43 8.75 -3.88
N ARG A 77 5.09 9.24 -5.07
CA ARG A 77 4.64 10.62 -5.22
C ARG A 77 3.55 10.81 -6.29
N ASN A 78 2.77 11.86 -6.12
CA ASN A 78 1.73 12.27 -7.08
C ASN A 78 0.73 11.14 -7.37
N CYS A 79 0.54 10.21 -6.43
CA CYS A 79 -0.29 9.03 -6.62
C CYS A 79 -1.69 9.22 -6.03
N ARG A 80 -2.66 8.55 -6.63
CA ARG A 80 -4.04 8.53 -6.14
C ARG A 80 -4.48 7.10 -5.88
N PHE A 81 -4.93 6.85 -4.66
CA PHE A 81 -5.34 5.54 -4.20
C PHE A 81 -6.82 5.55 -3.84
N TYR A 82 -7.57 4.59 -4.38
CA TYR A 82 -8.95 4.27 -4.03
C TYR A 82 -9.01 2.78 -3.76
N THR A 83 -8.62 2.35 -2.55
CA THR A 83 -8.38 0.94 -2.24
C THR A 83 -9.44 0.36 -1.29
N GLY A 84 -9.66 -0.93 -1.39
CA GLY A 84 -10.53 -1.68 -0.48
C GLY A 84 -9.84 -2.09 0.82
N ASP A 85 -8.53 -1.95 0.89
CA ASP A 85 -7.71 -2.15 2.09
C ASP A 85 -6.74 -0.96 2.23
N ASP A 86 -5.51 -1.13 2.63
CA ASP A 86 -4.57 -0.03 2.84
C ASP A 86 -4.10 0.61 1.52
N ALA A 87 -3.88 1.93 1.48
CA ALA A 87 -3.33 2.55 0.27
C ALA A 87 -1.85 2.22 0.10
N VAL A 88 -1.05 2.39 1.16
CA VAL A 88 0.36 2.01 1.21
C VAL A 88 0.61 1.22 2.49
N ALA A 89 1.16 0.02 2.38
CA ALA A 89 1.41 -0.83 3.52
C ALA A 89 2.78 -1.56 3.46
N GLY A 90 3.18 -2.15 4.58
CA GLY A 90 4.37 -2.99 4.68
C GLY A 90 5.30 -2.59 5.81
N GLY A 91 6.59 -2.56 5.53
CA GLY A 91 7.61 -2.20 6.52
C GLY A 91 9.00 -2.72 6.16
N LEU A 92 9.92 -2.67 7.13
CA LEU A 92 11.36 -2.81 6.93
C LEU A 92 11.87 -1.76 5.93
N TRP A 93 11.36 -0.53 6.10
CA TRP A 93 11.67 0.59 5.20
C TRP A 93 12.87 1.38 5.71
N LYS A 94 13.74 1.78 4.75
CA LYS A 94 14.84 2.70 4.98
C LYS A 94 14.78 3.82 3.94
N ASN A 95 14.74 5.07 4.39
CA ASN A 95 14.66 6.24 3.51
C ASN A 95 13.46 6.15 2.55
N MET A 96 12.26 6.07 3.09
CA MET A 96 11.04 6.12 2.29
C MET A 96 10.44 7.52 2.32
N VAL A 97 10.07 8.03 1.15
CA VAL A 97 9.34 9.30 0.98
C VAL A 97 8.01 9.01 0.31
N ILE A 98 6.92 9.44 0.96
CA ILE A 98 5.56 9.42 0.40
C ILE A 98 5.10 10.88 0.36
N GLU A 99 4.92 11.42 -0.83
CA GLU A 99 4.67 12.84 -1.02
C GLU A 99 3.58 13.14 -2.04
N ASN A 100 2.79 14.18 -1.78
CA ASN A 100 1.72 14.65 -2.67
C ASN A 100 0.80 13.51 -3.15
N CYS A 101 0.34 12.68 -2.21
CA CYS A 101 -0.52 11.54 -2.51
C CYS A 101 -1.92 11.74 -1.92
N TYR A 102 -2.92 11.32 -2.70
CA TYR A 102 -4.31 11.26 -2.25
C TYR A 102 -4.69 9.82 -1.92
N MET A 103 -5.15 9.59 -0.70
CA MET A 103 -5.46 8.26 -0.19
C MET A 103 -6.91 8.19 0.30
N ASN A 104 -7.72 7.44 -0.44
CA ASN A 104 -9.10 7.12 -0.10
C ASN A 104 -9.22 5.60 0.03
N SER A 105 -9.07 5.10 1.24
CA SER A 105 -9.07 3.67 1.52
C SER A 105 -10.19 3.26 2.49
N SER A 106 -10.52 1.99 2.49
CA SER A 106 -11.50 1.42 3.43
C SER A 106 -10.84 0.68 4.61
N CYS A 107 -9.55 0.92 4.82
CA CYS A 107 -8.82 0.47 5.99
C CYS A 107 -7.88 1.58 6.47
N ASN A 108 -6.64 1.66 6.03
CA ASN A 108 -5.75 2.74 6.40
C ASN A 108 -5.18 3.45 5.17
N GLY A 109 -4.83 4.72 5.31
CA GLY A 109 -4.07 5.41 4.28
C GLY A 109 -2.66 4.82 4.18
N ILE A 110 -1.89 4.93 5.24
CA ILE A 110 -0.56 4.32 5.35
C ILE A 110 -0.55 3.37 6.56
N ARG A 111 -0.09 2.13 6.36
CA ARG A 111 0.05 1.14 7.43
C ARG A 111 1.45 0.55 7.47
N LEU A 112 2.21 0.94 8.46
CA LEU A 112 3.50 0.36 8.78
C LEU A 112 3.31 -0.77 9.80
N ILE A 113 3.63 -2.01 9.43
CA ILE A 113 3.49 -3.20 10.27
C ILE A 113 4.81 -3.79 10.76
N MET A 114 5.92 -3.28 10.29
CA MET A 114 7.29 -3.68 10.66
C MET A 114 8.17 -2.45 10.85
N PRO A 115 9.35 -2.56 11.47
CA PRO A 115 10.24 -1.44 11.71
C PRO A 115 10.55 -0.58 10.48
N ALA A 116 10.86 0.69 10.69
CA ALA A 116 11.27 1.61 9.64
C ALA A 116 12.20 2.70 10.17
N THR A 117 13.05 3.22 9.29
CA THR A 117 13.95 4.35 9.59
C THR A 117 13.94 5.35 8.44
N GLY A 118 13.78 6.63 8.74
CA GLY A 118 13.82 7.68 7.73
C GLY A 118 12.56 7.70 6.85
N LEU A 119 11.37 7.61 7.46
CA LEU A 119 10.09 7.73 6.77
C LEU A 119 9.65 9.20 6.72
N LYS A 120 9.39 9.71 5.53
CA LYS A 120 8.81 11.04 5.32
C LYS A 120 7.45 10.93 4.65
N ILE A 121 6.43 11.53 5.25
CA ILE A 121 5.07 11.62 4.71
C ILE A 121 4.74 13.11 4.62
N VAL A 122 4.65 13.62 3.40
CA VAL A 122 4.59 15.06 3.15
C VAL A 122 3.47 15.38 2.18
N ASP A 123 2.69 16.42 2.44
CA ASP A 123 1.62 16.91 1.56
C ASP A 123 0.66 15.80 1.10
N CYS A 124 0.30 14.88 1.99
CA CYS A 124 -0.62 13.79 1.70
C CYS A 124 -2.01 14.09 2.23
N GLU A 125 -3.02 13.75 1.43
CA GLU A 125 -4.43 13.89 1.80
C GLU A 125 -5.04 12.52 2.08
N PHE A 126 -5.72 12.38 3.23
CA PHE A 126 -6.42 11.16 3.66
C PHE A 126 -7.91 11.42 3.73
N ARG A 127 -8.70 10.64 3.02
CA ARG A 127 -10.16 10.80 2.96
C ARG A 127 -10.89 9.47 3.18
N GLY A 128 -11.81 9.48 4.11
CA GLY A 128 -12.86 8.47 4.30
C GLY A 128 -14.25 9.07 4.05
N PRO A 129 -15.28 8.25 3.82
CA PRO A 129 -15.21 6.81 3.65
C PRO A 129 -14.57 6.41 2.31
N GLY A 130 -14.04 5.18 2.24
CA GLY A 130 -13.45 4.64 1.02
C GLY A 130 -14.46 4.50 -0.12
N LYS A 131 -14.03 4.75 -1.34
CA LYS A 131 -14.84 4.58 -2.54
C LYS A 131 -15.26 3.12 -2.74
N TYR A 132 -14.36 2.19 -2.48
CA TYR A 132 -14.59 0.75 -2.58
C TYR A 132 -14.66 0.12 -1.19
N PRO A 133 -15.53 -0.87 -0.95
CA PRO A 133 -15.65 -1.51 0.35
C PRO A 133 -14.41 -2.34 0.68
N HIS A 134 -14.14 -2.49 1.96
CA HIS A 134 -13.10 -3.38 2.46
C HIS A 134 -13.41 -4.82 2.07
N ARG A 135 -12.44 -5.49 1.49
CA ARG A 135 -12.63 -6.80 0.86
C ARG A 135 -13.05 -7.91 1.83
N THR A 136 -12.58 -7.85 3.08
CA THR A 136 -12.93 -8.83 4.11
C THR A 136 -14.26 -8.54 4.81
N SER A 137 -14.90 -7.41 4.52
CA SER A 137 -16.10 -7.03 5.24
C SER A 137 -17.38 -7.77 4.82
N GLY A 138 -17.30 -8.64 3.81
CA GLY A 138 -18.42 -9.45 3.35
C GLY A 138 -19.65 -8.61 3.06
N GLU A 139 -20.77 -8.99 3.65
CA GLU A 139 -22.06 -8.31 3.49
C GLU A 139 -22.08 -6.89 4.08
N GLN A 140 -21.30 -6.61 5.10
CA GLN A 140 -21.24 -5.29 5.75
C GLN A 140 -20.75 -4.19 4.80
N LYS A 141 -19.94 -4.55 3.80
CA LYS A 141 -19.36 -3.62 2.82
C LYS A 141 -18.75 -2.38 3.49
N ARG A 142 -18.01 -2.61 4.58
CA ARG A 142 -17.40 -1.54 5.38
C ARG A 142 -16.52 -0.64 4.50
N ARG A 143 -16.66 0.66 4.70
CA ARG A 143 -15.89 1.67 3.95
C ARG A 143 -15.12 2.63 4.85
N ASN A 144 -15.15 2.42 6.15
CA ASN A 144 -14.48 3.31 7.09
C ASN A 144 -12.97 3.31 6.88
N MET A 145 -12.38 4.46 6.70
CA MET A 145 -10.96 4.62 6.93
C MET A 145 -10.73 4.57 8.44
N LEU A 146 -9.93 3.61 8.90
CA LEU A 146 -9.66 3.41 10.32
C LEU A 146 -8.60 4.38 10.83
N SER A 147 -7.57 4.61 10.02
CA SER A 147 -6.51 5.57 10.31
C SER A 147 -5.99 6.18 9.01
N GLY A 148 -5.67 7.48 9.02
CA GLY A 148 -4.88 8.08 7.96
C GLY A 148 -3.48 7.45 7.91
N ILE A 149 -2.81 7.45 9.06
CA ILE A 149 -1.47 6.86 9.24
C ILE A 149 -1.49 5.97 10.47
N LEU A 150 -1.08 4.72 10.32
CA LEU A 150 -0.93 3.73 11.38
C LEU A 150 0.50 3.19 11.41
N LEU A 151 1.24 3.54 12.46
CA LEU A 151 2.60 3.06 12.70
C LEU A 151 2.55 2.01 13.82
N GLN A 152 2.59 0.74 13.46
CA GLN A 152 2.43 -0.37 14.39
C GLN A 152 3.47 -1.47 14.11
N PRO A 153 4.77 -1.21 14.40
CA PRO A 153 5.81 -2.22 14.22
C PRO A 153 5.52 -3.45 15.09
N GLY A 154 5.63 -4.63 14.48
CA GLY A 154 5.34 -5.89 15.16
C GLY A 154 3.87 -6.34 15.11
N ALA A 155 3.00 -5.73 14.31
CA ALA A 155 1.58 -6.08 14.23
C ALA A 155 1.32 -7.52 13.78
N TRP A 156 2.13 -8.06 12.89
CA TRP A 156 1.94 -9.39 12.29
C TRP A 156 3.03 -10.40 12.64
N PHE A 157 4.21 -9.91 12.96
CA PHE A 157 5.35 -10.73 13.36
C PHE A 157 6.06 -10.05 14.52
N PRO A 158 6.67 -10.78 15.45
CA PRO A 158 7.58 -10.20 16.42
C PRO A 158 8.80 -9.66 15.67
N ALA A 159 8.62 -8.54 14.99
CA ALA A 159 9.69 -7.83 14.33
C ALA A 159 10.46 -7.06 15.41
N PHE A 160 11.68 -7.48 15.68
CA PHE A 160 12.58 -6.71 16.53
C PHE A 160 12.98 -5.44 15.78
N GLY A 161 12.79 -4.31 16.43
CA GLY A 161 13.16 -3.01 15.88
C GLY A 161 12.15 -1.92 16.23
N GLU A 162 12.46 -0.73 15.80
CA GLU A 162 11.73 0.48 16.13
C GLU A 162 11.33 1.26 14.88
N VAL A 163 10.46 2.22 15.05
CA VAL A 163 10.16 3.24 14.06
C VAL A 163 10.85 4.52 14.49
N LYS A 164 11.77 5.04 13.68
CA LYS A 164 12.57 6.23 14.00
C LYS A 164 12.84 7.12 12.80
N ASP A 165 13.19 8.37 13.09
CA ASP A 165 13.45 9.41 12.09
C ASP A 165 12.23 9.60 11.17
N ILE A 166 11.07 9.88 11.78
CA ILE A 166 9.80 10.04 11.09
C ILE A 166 9.48 11.52 10.96
N LEU A 167 9.18 11.98 9.75
CA LEU A 167 8.64 13.31 9.46
C LEU A 167 7.24 13.17 8.86
N ILE A 168 6.29 13.86 9.44
CA ILE A 168 4.92 14.00 8.91
C ILE A 168 4.62 15.50 8.83
N SER A 169 4.31 16.02 7.64
CA SER A 169 4.03 17.45 7.43
C SER A 169 3.02 17.69 6.31
#